data_b7a243102bab34a61d5745c26ccaee78
#
_entry.id   b7a243102bab34a61d5745c26ccaee78
#
_cell.length_a   1.000
_cell.length_b   1.000
_cell.length_c   1.000
_cell.angle_alpha   90.00
_cell.angle_beta   90.00
_cell.angle_gamma   90.00
#
_symmetry.space_group_name_H-M   'P 1'
#
loop_
_entity.id
_entity.type
_entity.pdbx_description
1 polymer ?
#
loop_
_entity_poly.entity_id
_entity_poly.type
_entity_poly.pdbx_seq_one_letter_code
_entity_poly.pdbx_strand_id
1 'polypeptide(L)'
;MSKGIIAILVGPEYEDLEVWYPKLRLEEAGYDAPLVGIGDASYRGKWGYPATVDRQVGDMDAASLAGVLAPGGWAPDKLRRDPAVLSLVRTVHDQGGLVATICHGPWILISAGIVRGRTLTSTVGIRDDVVNAGAHWVDQPTVTDGNIVSARVPKDLPAFGAAMVQFLASHEP
;
A
#
# COMPACT_ATOMS: atom_id res chain seq x y z
N MET A 1 -7.83 -22.79 -1.36
CA MET A 1 -8.68 -21.65 -0.93
C MET A 1 -7.74 -20.48 -0.65
N SER A 2 -8.13 -19.24 -0.98
CA SER A 2 -7.34 -18.04 -0.67
C SER A 2 -7.24 -17.84 0.85
N LYS A 3 -6.08 -17.34 1.30
CA LYS A 3 -5.84 -16.99 2.72
C LYS A 3 -6.46 -15.65 3.12
N GLY A 4 -6.95 -14.86 2.16
CA GLY A 4 -7.54 -13.55 2.36
C GLY A 4 -7.31 -12.63 1.18
N ILE A 5 -7.89 -11.43 1.23
CA ILE A 5 -7.81 -10.44 0.15
C ILE A 5 -6.92 -9.27 0.59
N ILE A 6 -5.96 -8.89 -0.25
CA ILE A 6 -5.13 -7.70 -0.05
C ILE A 6 -5.38 -6.75 -1.21
N ALA A 7 -6.04 -5.64 -0.95
CA ALA A 7 -6.34 -4.64 -1.96
C ALA A 7 -5.07 -3.89 -2.38
N ILE A 8 -4.73 -3.93 -3.67
CA ILE A 8 -3.61 -3.15 -4.23
C ILE A 8 -4.18 -1.92 -4.89
N LEU A 9 -3.92 -0.75 -4.31
CA LEU A 9 -4.42 0.52 -4.83
C LEU A 9 -3.68 0.87 -6.13
N VAL A 10 -4.44 1.24 -7.17
CA VAL A 10 -3.89 1.69 -8.44
C VAL A 10 -4.55 2.99 -8.90
N GLY A 11 -3.76 3.84 -9.53
CA GLY A 11 -4.19 5.11 -10.08
C GLY A 11 -3.27 5.55 -11.22
N PRO A 12 -3.49 6.71 -11.83
CA PRO A 12 -2.65 7.20 -12.93
C PRO A 12 -1.18 7.28 -12.52
N GLU A 13 -0.28 6.86 -13.42
CA GLU A 13 1.17 6.94 -13.24
C GLU A 13 1.69 6.26 -11.94
N TYR A 14 1.08 5.13 -11.56
CA TYR A 14 1.62 4.28 -10.49
C TYR A 14 3.04 3.81 -10.84
N GLU A 15 3.86 3.52 -9.86
CA GLU A 15 5.17 2.90 -10.11
C GLU A 15 4.98 1.42 -10.44
N ASP A 16 5.34 1.02 -11.65
CA ASP A 16 5.03 -0.30 -12.23
C ASP A 16 5.50 -1.45 -11.35
N LEU A 17 6.77 -1.44 -10.91
CA LEU A 17 7.32 -2.50 -10.08
C LEU A 17 6.70 -2.55 -8.67
N GLU A 18 6.28 -1.41 -8.14
CA GLU A 18 5.70 -1.30 -6.79
C GLU A 18 4.25 -1.82 -6.72
N VAL A 19 3.63 -2.05 -7.86
CA VAL A 19 2.34 -2.73 -7.99
C VAL A 19 2.56 -4.20 -8.34
N TRP A 20 3.29 -4.48 -9.41
CA TRP A 20 3.34 -5.82 -9.99
C TRP A 20 4.18 -6.81 -9.19
N TYR A 21 5.32 -6.40 -8.64
CA TYR A 21 6.09 -7.31 -7.79
C TYR A 21 5.34 -7.70 -6.52
N PRO A 22 4.78 -6.75 -5.72
CA PRO A 22 3.98 -7.11 -4.56
C PRO A 22 2.77 -7.97 -4.89
N LYS A 23 2.05 -7.67 -6.00
CA LYS A 23 0.91 -8.48 -6.44
C LYS A 23 1.32 -9.94 -6.62
N LEU A 24 2.31 -10.21 -7.45
CA LEU A 24 2.79 -11.56 -7.71
C LEU A 24 3.31 -12.25 -6.45
N ARG A 25 4.00 -11.51 -5.58
CA ARG A 25 4.55 -12.04 -4.33
C ARG A 25 3.47 -12.43 -3.32
N LEU A 26 2.38 -11.66 -3.27
CA LEU A 26 1.23 -11.95 -2.41
C LEU A 26 0.42 -13.14 -2.96
N GLU A 27 0.22 -13.20 -4.27
CA GLU A 27 -0.43 -14.34 -4.93
C GLU A 27 0.37 -15.64 -4.73
N GLU A 28 1.70 -15.60 -4.87
CA GLU A 28 2.58 -16.73 -4.55
C GLU A 28 2.44 -17.19 -3.08
N ALA A 29 2.21 -16.25 -2.16
CA ALA A 29 1.97 -16.54 -0.75
C ALA A 29 0.56 -17.07 -0.43
N GLY A 30 -0.33 -17.12 -1.44
CA GLY A 30 -1.68 -17.67 -1.34
C GLY A 30 -2.79 -16.66 -1.03
N TYR A 31 -2.54 -15.36 -1.21
CA TYR A 31 -3.53 -14.30 -1.04
C TYR A 31 -4.13 -13.88 -2.38
N ASP A 32 -5.40 -13.45 -2.39
CA ASP A 32 -5.96 -12.73 -3.52
C ASP A 32 -5.48 -11.27 -3.46
N ALA A 33 -4.93 -10.77 -4.56
CA ALA A 33 -4.33 -9.43 -4.63
C ALA A 33 -4.94 -8.60 -5.77
N PRO A 34 -6.25 -8.24 -5.70
CA PRO A 34 -6.91 -7.47 -6.75
C PRO A 34 -6.35 -6.05 -6.86
N LEU A 35 -6.29 -5.55 -8.11
CA LEU A 35 -6.01 -4.15 -8.40
C LEU A 35 -7.27 -3.32 -8.18
N VAL A 36 -7.20 -2.36 -7.25
CA VAL A 36 -8.34 -1.55 -6.81
C VAL A 36 -8.18 -0.10 -7.24
N GLY A 37 -9.08 0.38 -8.08
CA GLY A 37 -9.03 1.72 -8.68
C GLY A 37 -10.10 2.68 -8.15
N ILE A 38 -10.08 3.91 -8.67
CA ILE A 38 -10.94 5.04 -8.26
C ILE A 38 -11.80 5.61 -9.41
N GLY A 39 -12.31 4.75 -10.30
CA GLY A 39 -13.25 5.15 -11.35
C GLY A 39 -12.91 4.63 -12.74
N ASP A 40 -11.67 4.75 -13.20
CA ASP A 40 -11.28 4.25 -14.51
C ASP A 40 -11.20 2.71 -14.52
N ALA A 41 -11.43 2.12 -15.70
CA ALA A 41 -11.32 0.67 -15.89
C ALA A 41 -9.86 0.18 -15.99
N SER A 42 -8.93 1.08 -16.28
CA SER A 42 -7.50 0.77 -16.38
C SER A 42 -6.66 2.02 -16.18
N TYR A 43 -5.44 1.82 -15.70
CA TYR A 43 -4.42 2.87 -15.57
C TYR A 43 -3.14 2.46 -16.28
N ARG A 44 -2.32 3.43 -16.66
CA ARG A 44 -0.95 3.20 -17.12
C ARG A 44 0.01 3.56 -16.00
N GLY A 45 0.97 2.68 -15.78
CA GLY A 45 2.09 2.94 -14.91
C GLY A 45 3.00 4.02 -15.46
N LYS A 46 3.86 4.54 -14.62
CA LYS A 46 4.87 5.56 -14.94
C LYS A 46 5.78 5.14 -16.11
N TRP A 47 6.05 3.86 -16.24
CA TRP A 47 6.84 3.26 -17.32
C TRP A 47 5.98 2.66 -18.43
N GLY A 48 4.66 2.84 -18.35
CA GLY A 48 3.72 2.51 -19.40
C GLY A 48 3.06 1.13 -19.28
N TYR A 49 3.37 0.33 -18.27
CA TYR A 49 2.72 -0.97 -18.10
C TYR A 49 1.24 -0.78 -17.71
N PRO A 50 0.30 -1.46 -18.39
CA PRO A 50 -1.12 -1.28 -18.11
C PRO A 50 -1.53 -2.07 -16.87
N ALA A 51 -2.41 -1.49 -16.06
CA ALA A 51 -3.11 -2.15 -14.97
C ALA A 51 -4.62 -2.09 -15.21
N THR A 52 -5.24 -3.23 -15.50
CA THR A 52 -6.70 -3.35 -15.54
C THR A 52 -7.22 -3.40 -14.11
N VAL A 53 -8.20 -2.57 -13.81
CA VAL A 53 -8.82 -2.53 -12.49
C VAL A 53 -9.72 -3.73 -12.30
N ASP A 54 -9.47 -4.53 -11.26
CA ASP A 54 -10.27 -5.69 -10.92
C ASP A 54 -11.53 -5.29 -10.13
N ARG A 55 -11.41 -4.25 -9.28
CA ARG A 55 -12.51 -3.75 -8.43
C ARG A 55 -12.39 -2.24 -8.24
N GLN A 56 -13.52 -1.57 -8.05
CA GLN A 56 -13.53 -0.17 -7.63
C GLN A 56 -13.46 -0.08 -6.10
N VAL A 57 -12.79 0.95 -5.59
CA VAL A 57 -12.63 1.15 -4.14
C VAL A 57 -13.97 1.24 -3.40
N GLY A 58 -14.99 1.85 -4.03
CA GLY A 58 -16.33 1.98 -3.47
C GLY A 58 -17.11 0.67 -3.34
N ASP A 59 -16.68 -0.38 -4.04
CA ASP A 59 -17.31 -1.70 -4.00
C ASP A 59 -16.59 -2.66 -3.01
N MET A 60 -15.54 -2.18 -2.34
CA MET A 60 -14.78 -3.01 -1.42
C MET A 60 -15.38 -3.00 -0.02
N ASP A 61 -15.61 -4.20 0.53
CA ASP A 61 -15.86 -4.36 1.96
C ASP A 61 -14.53 -4.35 2.71
N ALA A 62 -14.15 -3.16 3.21
CA ALA A 62 -12.88 -2.98 3.90
C ALA A 62 -12.71 -3.87 5.14
N ALA A 63 -13.83 -4.25 5.80
CA ALA A 63 -13.80 -5.11 6.98
C ALA A 63 -13.41 -6.57 6.67
N SER A 64 -13.59 -7.00 5.43
CA SER A 64 -13.22 -8.35 4.96
C SER A 64 -11.77 -8.47 4.46
N LEU A 65 -11.01 -7.36 4.40
CA LEU A 65 -9.67 -7.35 3.85
C LEU A 65 -8.62 -7.80 4.87
N ALA A 66 -7.72 -8.68 4.45
CA ALA A 66 -6.51 -9.01 5.21
C ALA A 66 -5.45 -7.90 5.15
N GLY A 67 -5.53 -7.02 4.14
CA GLY A 67 -4.60 -5.91 4.00
C GLY A 67 -4.90 -4.98 2.83
N VAL A 68 -4.11 -3.90 2.78
CA VAL A 68 -4.08 -2.93 1.69
C VAL A 68 -2.63 -2.57 1.36
N LEU A 69 -2.33 -2.42 0.07
CA LEU A 69 -1.06 -1.91 -0.44
C LEU A 69 -1.26 -0.55 -1.08
N ALA A 70 -0.49 0.44 -0.63
CA ALA A 70 -0.39 1.78 -1.19
C ALA A 70 0.96 1.94 -1.92
N PRO A 71 1.04 1.70 -3.25
CA PRO A 71 2.26 1.87 -4.02
C PRO A 71 2.60 3.34 -4.26
N GLY A 72 3.77 3.59 -4.83
CA GLY A 72 4.22 4.92 -5.20
C GLY A 72 3.94 5.30 -6.65
N GLY A 73 4.91 5.96 -7.28
CA GLY A 73 4.71 6.73 -8.50
C GLY A 73 4.01 8.05 -8.19
N TRP A 74 3.20 8.55 -9.11
CA TRP A 74 2.36 9.74 -8.92
C TRP A 74 0.92 9.41 -8.52
N ALA A 75 0.50 8.15 -8.59
CA ALA A 75 -0.82 7.68 -8.18
C ALA A 75 -1.22 8.12 -6.76
N PRO A 76 -0.34 8.11 -5.73
CA PRO A 76 -0.69 8.54 -4.39
C PRO A 76 -1.26 9.96 -4.30
N ASP A 77 -0.82 10.90 -5.16
CA ASP A 77 -1.37 12.25 -5.20
C ASP A 77 -2.86 12.26 -5.57
N LYS A 78 -3.29 11.36 -6.44
CA LYS A 78 -4.71 11.22 -6.81
C LYS A 78 -5.50 10.42 -5.79
N LEU A 79 -4.95 9.26 -5.42
CA LEU A 79 -5.59 8.32 -4.50
C LEU A 79 -5.87 8.94 -3.13
N ARG A 80 -4.96 9.76 -2.60
CA ARG A 80 -5.13 10.44 -1.30
C ARG A 80 -6.28 11.45 -1.25
N ARG A 81 -6.82 11.85 -2.40
CA ARG A 81 -7.93 12.82 -2.51
C ARG A 81 -9.29 12.13 -2.47
N ASP A 82 -9.34 10.81 -2.64
CA ASP A 82 -10.57 10.03 -2.64
C ASP A 82 -10.94 9.59 -1.21
N PRO A 83 -12.10 10.03 -0.66
CA PRO A 83 -12.52 9.65 0.68
C PRO A 83 -12.73 8.15 0.86
N ALA A 84 -13.12 7.41 -0.18
CA ALA A 84 -13.31 5.97 -0.10
C ALA A 84 -11.97 5.24 0.07
N VAL A 85 -10.90 5.71 -0.61
CA VAL A 85 -9.52 5.21 -0.40
C VAL A 85 -9.09 5.43 1.04
N LEU A 86 -9.28 6.63 1.57
CA LEU A 86 -8.86 6.97 2.94
C LEU A 86 -9.64 6.16 3.98
N SER A 87 -10.94 5.97 3.75
CA SER A 87 -11.80 5.15 4.61
C SER A 87 -11.36 3.69 4.62
N LEU A 88 -11.10 3.12 3.42
CA LEU A 88 -10.62 1.74 3.27
C LEU A 88 -9.30 1.53 4.02
N VAL A 89 -8.32 2.39 3.78
CA VAL A 89 -7.00 2.30 4.45
C VAL A 89 -7.12 2.41 5.97
N ARG A 90 -7.95 3.34 6.46
CA ARG A 90 -8.19 3.51 7.90
C ARG A 90 -8.86 2.28 8.50
N THR A 91 -9.91 1.76 7.87
CA THR A 91 -10.61 0.56 8.36
C THR A 91 -9.67 -0.64 8.44
N VAL A 92 -8.88 -0.91 7.39
CA VAL A 92 -7.89 -1.99 7.41
C VAL A 92 -6.85 -1.79 8.52
N HIS A 93 -6.39 -0.54 8.73
CA HIS A 93 -5.45 -0.23 9.81
C HIS A 93 -6.06 -0.50 11.19
N ASP A 94 -7.26 -0.01 11.44
CA ASP A 94 -7.90 -0.06 12.76
C ASP A 94 -8.27 -1.48 13.19
N GLN A 95 -8.52 -2.38 12.24
CA GLN A 95 -8.76 -3.80 12.52
C GLN A 95 -7.48 -4.65 12.62
N GLY A 96 -6.29 -4.02 12.48
CA GLY A 96 -5.00 -4.72 12.57
C GLY A 96 -4.57 -5.43 11.30
N GLY A 97 -5.27 -5.25 10.17
CA GLY A 97 -4.88 -5.78 8.86
C GLY A 97 -3.59 -5.13 8.34
N LEU A 98 -2.91 -5.80 7.42
CA LEU A 98 -1.68 -5.28 6.81
C LEU A 98 -1.94 -3.94 6.11
N VAL A 99 -1.17 -2.91 6.45
CA VAL A 99 -1.07 -1.67 5.67
C VAL A 99 0.35 -1.58 5.10
N ALA A 100 0.51 -1.98 3.85
CA ALA A 100 1.80 -1.93 3.16
C ALA A 100 1.91 -0.66 2.33
N THR A 101 3.08 -0.01 2.33
CA THR A 101 3.32 1.21 1.56
C THR A 101 4.77 1.34 1.12
N ILE A 102 4.98 1.97 -0.03
CA ILE A 102 6.33 2.15 -0.58
C ILE A 102 6.44 3.50 -1.30
N CYS A 103 7.65 4.08 -1.30
CA CYS A 103 8.01 5.26 -2.08
C CYS A 103 7.17 6.50 -1.70
N HIS A 104 6.27 6.97 -2.58
CA HIS A 104 5.33 8.06 -2.31
C HIS A 104 4.01 7.57 -1.69
N GLY A 105 3.79 6.27 -1.57
CA GLY A 105 2.59 5.67 -0.97
C GLY A 105 2.20 6.22 0.41
N PRO A 106 3.15 6.55 1.31
CA PRO A 106 2.84 7.15 2.61
C PRO A 106 2.00 8.42 2.57
N TRP A 107 1.92 9.15 1.46
CA TRP A 107 0.99 10.27 1.32
C TRP A 107 -0.47 9.86 1.55
N ILE A 108 -0.85 8.64 1.14
CA ILE A 108 -2.20 8.11 1.39
C ILE A 108 -2.41 7.89 2.89
N LEU A 109 -1.43 7.29 3.57
CA LEU A 109 -1.47 7.00 5.00
C LEU A 109 -1.51 8.29 5.85
N ILE A 110 -0.77 9.32 5.40
CA ILE A 110 -0.79 10.66 6.01
C ILE A 110 -2.21 11.25 5.93
N SER A 111 -2.83 11.20 4.75
CA SER A 111 -4.20 11.71 4.56
C SER A 111 -5.25 10.86 5.28
N ALA A 112 -5.01 9.56 5.46
CA ALA A 112 -5.84 8.68 6.28
C ALA A 112 -5.67 8.94 7.80
N GLY A 113 -4.62 9.68 8.23
CA GLY A 113 -4.40 10.06 9.63
C GLY A 113 -3.82 8.96 10.51
N ILE A 114 -3.16 7.95 9.92
CA ILE A 114 -2.71 6.74 10.64
C ILE A 114 -1.19 6.69 10.92
N VAL A 115 -0.43 7.74 10.56
CA VAL A 115 1.04 7.72 10.68
C VAL A 115 1.57 8.36 11.97
N ARG A 116 0.78 9.12 12.69
CA ARG A 116 1.24 9.86 13.90
C ARG A 116 1.79 8.90 14.96
N GLY A 117 3.02 9.18 15.40
CA GLY A 117 3.74 8.37 16.40
C GLY A 117 4.28 7.03 15.86
N ARG A 118 4.10 6.74 14.58
CA ARG A 118 4.64 5.54 13.94
C ARG A 118 6.03 5.78 13.37
N THR A 119 6.82 4.72 13.30
CA THR A 119 8.12 4.75 12.60
C THR A 119 7.92 4.27 11.17
N LEU A 120 8.29 5.08 10.19
CA LEU A 120 8.11 4.80 8.77
C LEU A 120 9.38 5.10 7.98
N THR A 121 9.48 4.43 6.82
CA THR A 121 10.39 4.83 5.76
C THR A 121 9.60 5.17 4.49
N SER A 122 10.22 5.91 3.59
CA SER A 122 9.65 6.34 2.31
C SER A 122 10.76 6.74 1.35
N THR A 123 10.44 7.10 0.11
CA THR A 123 11.39 7.89 -0.68
C THR A 123 11.75 9.16 0.07
N VAL A 124 13.03 9.57 -0.05
CA VAL A 124 13.53 10.78 0.64
C VAL A 124 12.77 12.04 0.23
N GLY A 125 12.20 12.06 -0.98
CA GLY A 125 11.45 13.22 -1.50
C GLY A 125 10.23 13.62 -0.68
N ILE A 126 9.66 12.71 0.13
CA ILE A 126 8.51 12.99 1.00
C ILE A 126 8.83 12.84 2.49
N ARG A 127 10.11 12.78 2.85
CA ARG A 127 10.56 12.69 4.25
C ARG A 127 9.92 13.76 5.13
N ASP A 128 9.96 15.01 4.66
CA ASP A 128 9.45 16.13 5.46
C ASP A 128 7.93 16.06 5.64
N ASP A 129 7.19 15.55 4.65
CA ASP A 129 5.76 15.32 4.78
C ASP A 129 5.46 14.27 5.86
N VAL A 130 6.22 13.18 5.87
CA VAL A 130 6.10 12.11 6.89
C VAL A 130 6.38 12.65 8.29
N VAL A 131 7.47 13.41 8.45
CA VAL A 131 7.86 14.02 9.72
C VAL A 131 6.81 15.06 10.18
N ASN A 132 6.36 15.93 9.29
CA ASN A 132 5.36 16.94 9.59
C ASN A 132 3.99 16.34 9.96
N ALA A 133 3.68 15.15 9.46
CA ALA A 133 2.49 14.39 9.86
C ALA A 133 2.61 13.74 11.25
N GLY A 134 3.78 13.86 11.89
CA GLY A 134 4.04 13.37 13.25
C GLY A 134 4.58 11.95 13.33
N ALA A 135 5.10 11.41 12.22
CA ALA A 135 5.78 10.12 12.21
C ALA A 135 7.30 10.27 12.44
N HIS A 136 7.94 9.18 12.84
CA HIS A 136 9.40 9.06 12.93
C HIS A 136 9.93 8.47 11.61
N TRP A 137 10.53 9.31 10.77
CA TRP A 137 11.10 8.84 9.52
C TRP A 137 12.52 8.28 9.73
N VAL A 138 12.79 7.11 9.17
CA VAL A 138 14.12 6.46 9.19
C VAL A 138 14.53 6.03 7.79
N ASP A 139 15.82 6.15 7.46
CA ASP A 139 16.37 5.70 6.19
C ASP A 139 16.77 4.23 6.26
N GLN A 140 15.79 3.35 6.12
CA GLN A 140 16.01 1.90 6.06
C GLN A 140 15.26 1.29 4.86
N PRO A 141 15.77 0.18 4.28
CA PRO A 141 15.14 -0.46 3.13
C PRO A 141 13.67 -0.82 3.38
N THR A 142 13.36 -1.31 4.58
CA THR A 142 12.00 -1.61 5.02
C THR A 142 11.88 -1.42 6.52
N VAL A 143 10.70 -1.01 6.96
CA VAL A 143 10.34 -0.81 8.37
C VAL A 143 8.97 -1.43 8.61
N THR A 144 8.85 -2.20 9.69
CA THR A 144 7.56 -2.68 10.21
C THR A 144 7.31 -2.05 11.57
N ASP A 145 6.22 -1.33 11.71
CA ASP A 145 5.76 -0.75 12.99
C ASP A 145 4.27 -1.06 13.17
N GLY A 146 3.96 -1.92 14.12
CA GLY A 146 2.61 -2.46 14.27
C GLY A 146 2.19 -3.21 13.01
N ASN A 147 1.06 -2.83 12.43
CA ASN A 147 0.55 -3.39 11.17
C ASN A 147 0.92 -2.58 9.93
N ILE A 148 1.81 -1.60 10.03
CA ILE A 148 2.32 -0.83 8.90
C ILE A 148 3.68 -1.39 8.47
N VAL A 149 3.78 -1.79 7.20
CA VAL A 149 5.04 -2.20 6.56
C VAL A 149 5.38 -1.16 5.49
N SER A 150 6.53 -0.50 5.60
CA SER A 150 6.95 0.56 4.68
C SER A 150 8.29 0.28 4.04
N ALA A 151 8.51 0.80 2.81
CA ALA A 151 9.77 0.70 2.07
C ALA A 151 10.06 1.99 1.29
N ARG A 152 11.30 2.16 0.80
CA ARG A 152 11.74 3.43 0.20
C ARG A 152 11.49 3.54 -1.29
N VAL A 153 11.99 2.56 -2.05
CA VAL A 153 12.12 2.63 -3.52
C VAL A 153 12.11 1.23 -4.13
N PRO A 154 11.96 1.07 -5.46
CA PRO A 154 11.87 -0.24 -6.11
C PRO A 154 13.00 -1.22 -5.82
N LYS A 155 14.23 -0.75 -5.59
CA LYS A 155 15.34 -1.65 -5.23
C LYS A 155 15.15 -2.38 -3.90
N ASP A 156 14.29 -1.86 -3.02
CA ASP A 156 14.00 -2.43 -1.71
C ASP A 156 12.84 -3.45 -1.76
N LEU A 157 12.20 -3.65 -2.90
CA LEU A 157 11.08 -4.57 -3.10
C LEU A 157 11.31 -5.99 -2.57
N PRO A 158 12.49 -6.62 -2.71
CA PRO A 158 12.71 -7.95 -2.14
C PRO A 158 12.55 -7.98 -0.62
N ALA A 159 13.11 -7.00 0.10
CA ALA A 159 12.97 -6.88 1.54
C ALA A 159 11.52 -6.53 1.93
N PHE A 160 10.87 -5.63 1.18
CA PHE A 160 9.48 -5.25 1.37
C PHE A 160 8.53 -6.43 1.20
N GLY A 161 8.70 -7.22 0.12
CA GLY A 161 7.88 -8.41 -0.14
C GLY A 161 8.05 -9.47 0.96
N ALA A 162 9.28 -9.67 1.44
CA ALA A 162 9.55 -10.57 2.55
C ALA A 162 8.86 -10.10 3.85
N ALA A 163 8.95 -8.81 4.18
CA ALA A 163 8.32 -8.23 5.37
C ALA A 163 6.79 -8.32 5.36
N MET A 164 6.16 -8.07 4.20
CA MET A 164 4.70 -8.22 4.05
C MET A 164 4.26 -9.67 4.31
N VAL A 165 4.92 -10.64 3.70
CA VAL A 165 4.58 -12.06 3.86
C VAL A 165 4.85 -12.54 5.29
N GLN A 166 5.93 -12.07 5.91
CA GLN A 166 6.23 -12.38 7.31
C GLN A 166 5.15 -11.82 8.25
N PHE A 167 4.72 -10.57 8.04
CA PHE A 167 3.63 -9.99 8.82
C PHE A 167 2.36 -10.83 8.70
N LEU A 168 1.94 -11.15 7.47
CA LEU A 168 0.74 -11.91 7.20
C LEU A 168 0.79 -13.32 7.83
N ALA A 169 1.93 -14.02 7.74
CA ALA A 169 2.10 -15.33 8.34
C ALA A 169 2.00 -15.32 9.88
N SER A 170 2.37 -14.21 10.53
CA SER A 170 2.28 -14.06 11.99
C SER A 170 0.88 -13.65 12.48
N HIS A 171 -0.04 -13.32 11.55
CA HIS A 171 -1.41 -12.87 11.82
C HIS A 171 -2.46 -13.77 11.16
N GLU A 172 -2.05 -14.93 10.63
CA GLU A 172 -3.01 -15.97 10.21
C GLU A 172 -3.78 -16.47 11.44
N PRO A 173 -5.14 -16.63 11.35
CA PRO A 173 -5.98 -17.09 12.44
C PRO A 173 -5.68 -18.53 12.87
#